data_14fa7c7068c305328447c32ee3cb5397
#
_entry.id   14fa7c7068c305328447c32ee3cb5397
#
_cell.length_a   1.000
_cell.length_b   1.000
_cell.length_c   1.000
_cell.angle_alpha   90.00
_cell.angle_beta   90.00
_cell.angle_gamma   90.00
#
_symmetry.space_group_name_H-M   'P 1'
#
loop_
_entity.id
_entity.type
_entity.pdbx_description
1 polymer ?
#
loop_
_entity_poly.entity_id
_entity_poly.type
_entity_poly.pdbx_seq_one_letter_code
_entity_poly.pdbx_strand_id
1 'polypeptide(L)'
;MFTEDYLMRIISQAMAVLMTVIGLRKAGKFSEARQAIHQAIEQLTGLPANLIEQMDDASLLSMLTTQGQLDVGRLAILADLFQEEGEILPKLGQSAEGSSATARALRFTLEVALADDSNLSPENIGKIETLYQSLKGRDLPVETQLALSDYYLRLLEKDDQMLAAAGPSRKQVTEALAKVQDQLGSSQNRIGD
;
A
#
# COMPACT_ATOMS: atom_id res chain seq x y z
N MET A 1 17.63 12.40 18.80
CA MET A 1 17.03 13.76 18.77
C MET A 1 17.12 14.41 17.39
N PHE A 2 18.32 14.65 16.81
CA PHE A 2 18.40 15.26 15.46
C PHE A 2 17.82 14.39 14.32
N THR A 3 17.83 13.07 14.45
CA THR A 3 17.34 12.14 13.43
C THR A 3 15.81 12.09 13.41
N GLU A 4 15.13 12.13 14.56
CA GLU A 4 13.67 12.13 14.65
C GLU A 4 13.06 13.42 14.09
N ASP A 5 13.59 14.59 14.46
CA ASP A 5 13.14 15.89 13.95
C ASP A 5 13.32 15.98 12.41
N TYR A 6 14.41 15.39 11.88
CA TYR A 6 14.67 15.35 10.46
C TYR A 6 13.64 14.46 9.72
N LEU A 7 13.37 13.26 10.24
CA LEU A 7 12.40 12.33 9.67
C LEU A 7 10.98 12.92 9.71
N MET A 8 10.57 13.50 10.85
CA MET A 8 9.27 14.15 10.97
C MET A 8 9.09 15.30 9.98
N ARG A 9 10.16 16.04 9.69
CA ARG A 9 10.13 17.11 8.68
C ARG A 9 9.95 16.55 7.27
N ILE A 10 10.67 15.47 6.91
CA ILE A 10 10.52 14.81 5.60
C ILE A 10 9.10 14.29 5.43
N ILE A 11 8.55 13.61 6.44
CA ILE A 11 7.19 13.10 6.46
C ILE A 11 6.18 14.23 6.25
N SER A 12 6.31 15.34 7.01
CA SER A 12 5.42 16.50 6.87
C SER A 12 5.48 17.14 5.50
N GLN A 13 6.67 17.25 4.91
CA GLN A 13 6.86 17.77 3.54
C GLN A 13 6.21 16.85 2.51
N ALA A 14 6.39 15.55 2.61
CA ALA A 14 5.81 14.58 1.69
C ALA A 14 4.28 14.54 1.79
N MET A 15 3.72 14.70 2.99
CA MET A 15 2.26 14.85 3.15
C MET A 15 1.72 16.12 2.47
N ALA A 16 2.43 17.24 2.55
CA ALA A 16 2.04 18.47 1.85
C ALA A 16 2.06 18.27 0.33
N VAL A 17 3.05 17.54 -0.18
CA VAL A 17 3.12 17.19 -1.62
C VAL A 17 1.97 16.25 -1.99
N LEU A 18 1.63 15.26 -1.16
CA LEU A 18 0.50 14.35 -1.39
C LEU A 18 -0.82 15.13 -1.54
N MET A 19 -1.07 16.12 -0.69
CA MET A 19 -2.25 16.99 -0.82
C MET A 19 -2.26 17.78 -2.13
N THR A 20 -1.08 18.22 -2.59
CA THR A 20 -0.92 18.87 -3.90
C THR A 20 -1.22 17.91 -5.04
N VAL A 21 -0.72 16.68 -4.98
CA VAL A 21 -0.99 15.60 -5.95
C VAL A 21 -2.49 15.34 -6.09
N ILE A 22 -3.20 15.19 -4.97
CA ILE A 22 -4.66 15.00 -4.95
C ILE A 22 -5.37 16.17 -5.64
N GLY A 23 -4.94 17.40 -5.37
CA GLY A 23 -5.48 18.61 -6.01
C GLY A 23 -5.24 18.63 -7.52
N LEU A 24 -4.03 18.31 -7.97
CA LEU A 24 -3.67 18.25 -9.38
C LEU A 24 -4.45 17.14 -10.11
N ARG A 25 -4.57 15.96 -9.51
CA ARG A 25 -5.37 14.86 -10.06
C ARG A 25 -6.83 15.26 -10.24
N LYS A 26 -7.45 15.87 -9.22
CA LYS A 26 -8.84 16.36 -9.29
C LYS A 26 -9.02 17.46 -10.36
N ALA A 27 -7.98 18.25 -10.62
CA ALA A 27 -7.97 19.26 -11.68
C ALA A 27 -7.67 18.67 -13.08
N GLY A 28 -7.47 17.36 -13.22
CA GLY A 28 -7.13 16.70 -14.49
C GLY A 28 -5.68 16.92 -14.96
N LYS A 29 -4.83 17.47 -14.11
CA LYS A 29 -3.42 17.77 -14.39
C LYS A 29 -2.53 16.56 -14.09
N PHE A 30 -2.78 15.44 -14.79
CA PHE A 30 -2.20 14.14 -14.47
C PHE A 30 -0.67 14.10 -14.61
N SER A 31 -0.09 14.74 -15.62
CA SER A 31 1.37 14.78 -15.79
C SER A 31 2.06 15.58 -14.70
N GLU A 32 1.48 16.72 -14.28
CA GLU A 32 2.00 17.52 -13.17
C GLU A 32 1.88 16.75 -11.84
N ALA A 33 0.76 16.05 -11.63
CA ALA A 33 0.55 15.21 -10.45
C ALA A 33 1.59 14.08 -10.36
N ARG A 34 1.87 13.37 -11.46
CA ARG A 34 2.90 12.33 -11.52
C ARG A 34 4.29 12.89 -11.22
N GLN A 35 4.63 14.05 -11.78
CA GLN A 35 5.92 14.68 -11.48
C GLN A 35 6.06 15.03 -9.99
N ALA A 36 4.99 15.51 -9.35
CA ALA A 36 4.99 15.79 -7.93
C ALA A 36 5.14 14.50 -7.08
N ILE A 37 4.52 13.36 -7.50
CA ILE A 37 4.72 12.05 -6.87
C ILE A 37 6.19 11.65 -6.93
N HIS A 38 6.84 11.73 -8.10
CA HIS A 38 8.24 11.37 -8.26
C HIS A 38 9.14 12.19 -7.33
N GLN A 39 8.91 13.50 -7.24
CA GLN A 39 9.66 14.38 -6.32
C GLN A 39 9.46 13.98 -4.85
N ALA A 40 8.23 13.63 -4.45
CA ALA A 40 7.94 13.19 -3.09
C ALA A 40 8.61 11.84 -2.78
N ILE A 41 8.60 10.88 -3.71
CA ILE A 41 9.29 9.59 -3.56
C ILE A 41 10.80 9.80 -3.39
N GLU A 42 11.41 10.65 -4.20
CA GLU A 42 12.84 11.00 -4.09
C GLU A 42 13.17 11.64 -2.74
N GLN A 43 12.32 12.52 -2.25
CA GLN A 43 12.51 13.14 -0.93
C GLN A 43 12.39 12.13 0.22
N LEU A 44 11.44 11.19 0.13
CA LEU A 44 11.21 10.17 1.16
C LEU A 44 12.29 9.10 1.18
N THR A 45 12.79 8.70 0.03
CA THR A 45 13.67 7.54 -0.11
C THR A 45 15.14 7.93 -0.27
N GLY A 46 15.42 9.14 -0.73
CA GLY A 46 16.76 9.57 -1.14
C GLY A 46 17.21 8.97 -2.48
N LEU A 47 16.34 8.28 -3.20
CA LEU A 47 16.64 7.61 -4.47
C LEU A 47 15.74 8.16 -5.58
N PRO A 48 16.23 8.23 -6.85
CA PRO A 48 15.42 8.62 -7.98
C PRO A 48 14.16 7.75 -8.13
N ALA A 49 13.02 8.37 -8.45
CA ALA A 49 11.73 7.68 -8.53
C ALA A 49 11.75 6.51 -9.53
N ASN A 50 12.41 6.67 -10.68
CA ASN A 50 12.55 5.61 -11.68
C ASN A 50 13.32 4.38 -11.18
N LEU A 51 14.23 4.55 -10.22
CA LEU A 51 14.91 3.44 -9.56
C LEU A 51 13.96 2.73 -8.59
N ILE A 52 13.20 3.49 -7.81
CA ILE A 52 12.19 2.97 -6.88
C ILE A 52 11.10 2.18 -7.64
N GLU A 53 10.65 2.65 -8.80
CA GLU A 53 9.68 1.94 -9.64
C GLU A 53 10.17 0.56 -10.10
N GLN A 54 11.49 0.41 -10.31
CA GLN A 54 12.12 -0.85 -10.76
C GLN A 54 12.50 -1.80 -9.61
N MET A 55 12.55 -1.30 -8.37
CA MET A 55 12.84 -2.13 -7.20
C MET A 55 11.67 -3.05 -6.86
N ASP A 56 11.97 -4.26 -6.42
CA ASP A 56 10.96 -5.13 -5.80
C ASP A 56 10.54 -4.62 -4.41
N ASP A 57 9.36 -5.04 -3.98
CA ASP A 57 8.77 -4.56 -2.73
C ASP A 57 9.59 -4.99 -1.49
N ALA A 58 10.24 -6.16 -1.52
CA ALA A 58 11.07 -6.65 -0.41
C ALA A 58 12.31 -5.77 -0.22
N SER A 59 12.95 -5.36 -1.32
CA SER A 59 14.08 -4.42 -1.30
C SER A 59 13.68 -3.05 -0.76
N LEU A 60 12.52 -2.53 -1.16
CA LEU A 60 12.00 -1.26 -0.63
C LEU A 60 11.68 -1.35 0.87
N LEU A 61 11.05 -2.41 1.33
CA LEU A 61 10.76 -2.65 2.75
C LEU A 61 12.04 -2.77 3.55
N SER A 62 13.05 -3.49 3.03
CA SER A 62 14.37 -3.61 3.67
C SER A 62 15.06 -2.25 3.82
N MET A 63 14.99 -1.40 2.79
CA MET A 63 15.57 -0.05 2.82
C MET A 63 14.90 0.85 3.87
N LEU A 64 13.59 0.65 4.11
CA LEU A 64 12.82 1.39 5.12
C LEU A 64 12.91 0.74 6.51
N THR A 65 13.68 -0.33 6.67
CA THR A 65 13.88 -1.02 7.93
C THR A 65 15.25 -0.68 8.50
N THR A 66 15.29 -0.12 9.70
CA THR A 66 16.53 0.21 10.41
C THR A 66 16.56 -0.54 11.74
N GLN A 67 17.64 -1.29 11.98
CA GLN A 67 17.79 -2.11 13.21
C GLN A 67 16.59 -3.06 13.46
N GLY A 68 16.00 -3.60 12.39
CA GLY A 68 14.85 -4.50 12.47
C GLY A 68 13.51 -3.78 12.70
N GLN A 69 13.48 -2.47 12.74
CA GLN A 69 12.26 -1.66 12.87
C GLN A 69 11.90 -1.01 11.53
N LEU A 70 10.70 -1.28 11.06
CA LEU A 70 10.14 -0.67 9.86
C LEU A 70 9.75 0.79 10.13
N ASP A 71 10.16 1.70 9.26
CA ASP A 71 9.69 3.08 9.28
C ASP A 71 8.27 3.17 8.72
N VAL A 72 7.31 2.88 9.59
CA VAL A 72 5.87 2.85 9.26
C VAL A 72 5.38 4.19 8.73
N GLY A 73 5.92 5.30 9.23
CA GLY A 73 5.54 6.65 8.80
C GLY A 73 5.89 6.92 7.35
N ARG A 74 7.14 6.64 6.94
CA ARG A 74 7.56 6.77 5.53
C ARG A 74 6.84 5.78 4.64
N LEU A 75 6.64 4.53 5.10
CA LEU A 75 5.94 3.51 4.33
C LEU A 75 4.49 3.88 4.07
N ALA A 76 3.78 4.43 5.06
CA ALA A 76 2.40 4.88 4.91
C ALA A 76 2.26 5.94 3.80
N ILE A 77 3.16 6.93 3.78
CA ILE A 77 3.12 7.98 2.75
C ILE A 77 3.50 7.41 1.37
N LEU A 78 4.47 6.50 1.29
CA LEU A 78 4.78 5.82 0.03
C LEU A 78 3.58 5.02 -0.50
N ALA A 79 2.84 4.33 0.38
CA ALA A 79 1.61 3.64 0.02
C ALA A 79 0.56 4.60 -0.57
N ASP A 80 0.40 5.79 0.04
CA ASP A 80 -0.51 6.83 -0.47
C ASP A 80 -0.06 7.38 -1.83
N LEU A 81 1.23 7.64 -2.00
CA LEU A 81 1.77 8.12 -3.28
C LEU A 81 1.58 7.08 -4.40
N PHE A 82 1.84 5.80 -4.14
CA PHE A 82 1.58 4.73 -5.11
C PHE A 82 0.09 4.52 -5.39
N GLN A 83 -0.79 4.75 -4.41
CA GLN A 83 -2.23 4.75 -4.64
C GLN A 83 -2.64 5.86 -5.61
N GLU A 84 -2.18 7.10 -5.40
CA GLU A 84 -2.45 8.22 -6.29
C GLU A 84 -1.86 7.97 -7.68
N GLU A 85 -0.67 7.40 -7.77
CA GLU A 85 -0.05 7.03 -9.04
C GLU A 85 -0.88 5.97 -9.79
N GLY A 86 -1.42 4.99 -9.06
CA GLY A 86 -2.32 3.96 -9.60
C GLY A 86 -3.58 4.54 -10.23
N GLU A 87 -4.09 5.66 -9.72
CA GLU A 87 -5.25 6.37 -10.27
C GLU A 87 -4.88 7.31 -11.46
N ILE A 88 -3.66 7.82 -11.48
CA ILE A 88 -3.18 8.78 -12.49
C ILE A 88 -2.73 8.05 -13.76
N LEU A 89 -1.96 6.98 -13.65
CA LEU A 89 -1.36 6.27 -14.77
C LEU A 89 -2.36 5.79 -15.83
N PRO A 90 -3.55 5.24 -15.49
CA PRO A 90 -4.57 4.91 -16.48
C PRO A 90 -5.07 6.12 -17.27
N LYS A 91 -5.09 7.32 -16.67
CA LYS A 91 -5.47 8.56 -17.35
C LYS A 91 -4.41 9.06 -18.34
N LEU A 92 -3.17 8.58 -18.17
CA LEU A 92 -2.05 8.79 -19.08
C LEU A 92 -1.87 7.66 -20.09
N GLY A 93 -2.81 6.69 -20.16
CA GLY A 93 -2.75 5.54 -21.06
C GLY A 93 -1.88 4.38 -20.56
N GLN A 94 -1.40 4.42 -19.32
CA GLN A 94 -0.48 3.46 -18.70
C GLN A 94 -1.22 2.57 -17.69
N SER A 95 -2.24 1.83 -18.15
CA SER A 95 -3.13 1.07 -17.27
C SER A 95 -2.47 -0.12 -16.58
N ALA A 96 -1.47 -0.75 -17.21
CA ALA A 96 -0.73 -1.86 -16.61
C ALA A 96 0.13 -1.39 -15.45
N GLU A 97 0.87 -0.31 -15.66
CA GLU A 97 1.70 0.35 -14.65
C GLU A 97 0.85 0.89 -13.50
N GLY A 98 -0.32 1.47 -13.82
CA GLY A 98 -1.28 1.92 -12.80
C GLY A 98 -1.75 0.77 -11.90
N SER A 99 -1.98 -0.41 -12.47
CA SER A 99 -2.34 -1.58 -11.67
C SER A 99 -1.18 -2.08 -10.81
N SER A 100 0.05 -2.02 -11.31
CA SER A 100 1.25 -2.36 -10.54
C SER A 100 1.44 -1.39 -9.37
N ALA A 101 1.26 -0.09 -9.60
CA ALA A 101 1.32 0.93 -8.55
C ALA A 101 0.23 0.69 -7.48
N THR A 102 -1.00 0.35 -7.89
CA THR A 102 -2.09 0.01 -6.95
C THR A 102 -1.78 -1.26 -6.14
N ALA A 103 -1.19 -2.29 -6.76
CA ALA A 103 -0.80 -3.51 -6.06
C ALA A 103 0.31 -3.23 -5.02
N ARG A 104 1.27 -2.38 -5.36
CA ARG A 104 2.32 -1.92 -4.44
C ARG A 104 1.73 -1.10 -3.29
N ALA A 105 0.78 -0.20 -3.57
CA ALA A 105 0.04 0.54 -2.56
C ALA A 105 -0.68 -0.39 -1.58
N LEU A 106 -1.35 -1.43 -2.09
CA LEU A 106 -1.98 -2.46 -1.26
C LEU A 106 -0.95 -3.17 -0.39
N ARG A 107 0.16 -3.63 -0.98
CA ARG A 107 1.22 -4.33 -0.24
C ARG A 107 1.76 -3.49 0.91
N PHE A 108 2.07 -2.23 0.67
CA PHE A 108 2.63 -1.33 1.68
C PHE A 108 1.59 -0.95 2.74
N THR A 109 0.33 -0.76 2.37
CA THR A 109 -0.75 -0.50 3.34
C THR A 109 -0.96 -1.71 4.26
N LEU A 110 -0.83 -2.94 3.73
CA LEU A 110 -0.87 -4.16 4.53
C LEU A 110 0.30 -4.22 5.54
N GLU A 111 1.52 -3.91 5.11
CA GLU A 111 2.68 -3.88 6.02
C GLU A 111 2.52 -2.83 7.12
N VAL A 112 1.99 -1.64 6.80
CA VAL A 112 1.65 -0.62 7.80
C VAL A 112 0.64 -1.16 8.81
N ALA A 113 -0.44 -1.79 8.34
CA ALA A 113 -1.50 -2.33 9.20
C ALA A 113 -1.00 -3.50 10.08
N LEU A 114 -0.07 -4.31 9.54
CA LEU A 114 0.47 -5.48 10.22
C LEU A 114 1.64 -5.15 11.17
N ALA A 115 2.23 -3.96 11.07
CA ALA A 115 3.35 -3.54 11.90
C ALA A 115 2.97 -3.41 13.38
N ASP A 116 1.75 -2.97 13.68
CA ASP A 116 1.22 -2.84 15.02
C ASP A 116 -0.31 -2.93 15.00
N ASP A 117 -0.90 -3.53 16.04
CA ASP A 117 -2.36 -3.70 16.16
C ASP A 117 -3.13 -2.37 16.20
N SER A 118 -2.50 -1.29 16.66
CA SER A 118 -3.08 0.06 16.64
C SER A 118 -3.27 0.61 15.23
N ASN A 119 -2.52 0.07 14.26
CA ASN A 119 -2.62 0.45 12.85
C ASN A 119 -3.81 -0.22 12.13
N LEU A 120 -4.45 -1.23 12.72
CA LEU A 120 -5.70 -1.83 12.22
C LEU A 120 -6.90 -0.93 12.54
N SER A 121 -6.81 0.34 12.19
CA SER A 121 -7.89 1.32 12.33
C SER A 121 -8.98 1.09 11.27
N PRO A 122 -10.23 1.54 11.51
CA PRO A 122 -11.29 1.49 10.50
C PRO A 122 -10.89 2.16 9.17
N GLU A 123 -10.09 3.23 9.23
CA GLU A 123 -9.58 3.93 8.05
C GLU A 123 -8.64 3.05 7.22
N ASN A 124 -7.63 2.43 7.85
CA ASN A 124 -6.70 1.54 7.17
C ASN A 124 -7.38 0.28 6.64
N ILE A 125 -8.33 -0.28 7.38
CA ILE A 125 -9.16 -1.40 6.92
C ILE A 125 -9.94 -1.00 5.66
N GLY A 126 -10.65 0.13 5.69
CA GLY A 126 -11.40 0.61 4.53
C GLY A 126 -10.52 0.88 3.31
N LYS A 127 -9.31 1.39 3.53
CA LYS A 127 -8.32 1.60 2.47
C LYS A 127 -7.84 0.28 1.85
N ILE A 128 -7.47 -0.70 2.68
CA ILE A 128 -7.03 -2.04 2.21
C ILE A 128 -8.14 -2.69 1.38
N GLU A 129 -9.37 -2.72 1.89
CA GLU A 129 -10.50 -3.31 1.18
C GLU A 129 -10.75 -2.62 -0.17
N THR A 130 -10.67 -1.29 -0.22
CA THR A 130 -10.83 -0.51 -1.46
C THR A 130 -9.74 -0.86 -2.48
N LEU A 131 -8.47 -0.87 -2.06
CA LEU A 131 -7.35 -1.23 -2.92
C LEU A 131 -7.47 -2.67 -3.42
N TYR A 132 -7.79 -3.62 -2.55
CA TYR A 132 -7.97 -5.02 -2.91
C TYR A 132 -9.11 -5.21 -3.91
N GLN A 133 -10.25 -4.54 -3.72
CA GLN A 133 -11.38 -4.60 -4.66
C GLN A 133 -11.02 -4.02 -6.04
N SER A 134 -10.22 -2.97 -6.10
CA SER A 134 -9.77 -2.38 -7.38
C SER A 134 -8.86 -3.31 -8.19
N LEU A 135 -8.21 -4.27 -7.53
CA LEU A 135 -7.35 -5.29 -8.12
C LEU A 135 -8.07 -6.62 -8.39
N LYS A 136 -9.38 -6.68 -8.22
CA LYS A 136 -10.16 -7.90 -8.41
C LYS A 136 -9.99 -8.48 -9.81
N GLY A 137 -9.68 -9.79 -9.87
CA GLY A 137 -9.44 -10.51 -11.12
C GLY A 137 -8.02 -10.41 -11.65
N ARG A 138 -7.10 -9.79 -10.89
CA ARG A 138 -5.67 -9.78 -11.19
C ARG A 138 -4.93 -10.77 -10.31
N ASP A 139 -3.88 -11.37 -10.86
CA ASP A 139 -2.95 -12.19 -10.08
C ASP A 139 -2.07 -11.25 -9.24
N LEU A 140 -2.16 -11.39 -7.91
CA LEU A 140 -1.31 -10.65 -6.97
C LEU A 140 -0.03 -11.45 -6.70
N PRO A 141 1.11 -10.78 -6.43
CA PRO A 141 2.32 -11.44 -5.95
C PRO A 141 2.04 -12.29 -4.71
N VAL A 142 2.77 -13.42 -4.57
CA VAL A 142 2.58 -14.36 -3.45
C VAL A 142 2.76 -13.66 -2.11
N GLU A 143 3.72 -12.76 -2.00
CA GLU A 143 4.00 -11.98 -0.79
C GLU A 143 2.82 -11.09 -0.40
N THR A 144 2.11 -10.51 -1.38
CA THR A 144 0.91 -9.71 -1.14
C THR A 144 -0.26 -10.60 -0.71
N GLN A 145 -0.39 -11.79 -1.30
CA GLN A 145 -1.41 -12.77 -0.88
C GLN A 145 -1.16 -13.26 0.54
N LEU A 146 0.10 -13.51 0.93
CA LEU A 146 0.46 -13.88 2.30
C LEU A 146 0.11 -12.76 3.29
N ALA A 147 0.47 -11.52 2.97
CA ALA A 147 0.12 -10.37 3.82
C ALA A 147 -1.40 -10.17 3.94
N LEU A 148 -2.17 -10.40 2.86
CA LEU A 148 -3.64 -10.41 2.91
C LEU A 148 -4.18 -11.51 3.83
N SER A 149 -3.60 -12.71 3.77
CA SER A 149 -3.98 -13.82 4.66
C SER A 149 -3.76 -13.45 6.13
N ASP A 150 -2.58 -12.92 6.47
CA ASP A 150 -2.26 -12.48 7.82
C ASP A 150 -3.17 -11.33 8.29
N TYR A 151 -3.47 -10.38 7.41
CA TYR A 151 -4.38 -9.29 7.66
C TYR A 151 -5.80 -9.81 8.01
N TYR A 152 -6.37 -10.70 7.20
CA TYR A 152 -7.68 -11.25 7.47
C TYR A 152 -7.72 -12.12 8.73
N LEU A 153 -6.66 -12.88 9.02
CA LEU A 153 -6.55 -13.62 10.28
C LEU A 153 -6.60 -12.67 11.49
N ARG A 154 -5.82 -11.58 11.47
CA ARG A 154 -5.85 -10.57 12.53
C ARG A 154 -7.20 -9.87 12.64
N LEU A 155 -7.91 -9.63 11.53
CA LEU A 155 -9.26 -9.07 11.58
C LEU A 155 -10.24 -10.01 12.29
N LEU A 156 -10.12 -11.33 12.11
CA LEU A 156 -10.97 -12.31 12.79
C LEU A 156 -10.73 -12.35 14.30
N GLU A 157 -9.62 -11.87 14.81
CA GLU A 157 -9.34 -11.72 16.24
C GLU A 157 -10.02 -10.48 16.84
N LYS A 158 -10.45 -9.50 16.03
CA LYS A 158 -11.13 -8.29 16.50
C LYS A 158 -12.60 -8.58 16.81
N ASP A 159 -13.20 -7.74 17.66
CA ASP A 159 -14.62 -7.84 17.98
C ASP A 159 -15.51 -7.39 16.80
N ASP A 160 -16.78 -7.83 16.83
CA ASP A 160 -17.75 -7.53 15.76
C ASP A 160 -18.09 -6.04 15.69
N GLN A 161 -17.97 -5.29 16.78
CA GLN A 161 -18.25 -3.86 16.81
C GLN A 161 -17.16 -3.10 16.05
N MET A 162 -15.91 -3.47 16.22
CA MET A 162 -14.80 -2.88 15.47
C MET A 162 -14.90 -3.21 13.97
N LEU A 163 -15.20 -4.46 13.61
CA LEU A 163 -15.40 -4.85 12.22
C LEU A 163 -16.57 -4.07 11.58
N ALA A 164 -17.68 -3.93 12.27
CA ALA A 164 -18.83 -3.17 11.77
C ALA A 164 -18.48 -1.68 11.55
N ALA A 165 -17.68 -1.09 12.43
CA ALA A 165 -17.21 0.29 12.26
C ALA A 165 -16.25 0.47 11.06
N ALA A 166 -15.51 -0.59 10.72
CA ALA A 166 -14.56 -0.61 9.59
C ALA A 166 -15.22 -0.98 8.25
N GLY A 167 -16.43 -1.50 8.27
CA GLY A 167 -17.24 -1.85 7.09
C GLY A 167 -17.42 -3.35 6.83
N PRO A 168 -16.40 -4.24 6.93
CA PRO A 168 -16.60 -5.66 6.65
C PRO A 168 -17.24 -6.40 7.82
N SER A 169 -18.19 -7.28 7.53
CA SER A 169 -18.72 -8.23 8.51
C SER A 169 -17.75 -9.42 8.68
N ARG A 170 -17.80 -10.10 9.84
CA ARG A 170 -17.02 -11.33 10.09
C ARG A 170 -17.17 -12.37 8.98
N LYS A 171 -18.39 -12.53 8.44
CA LYS A 171 -18.67 -13.43 7.33
C LYS A 171 -17.88 -13.04 6.09
N GLN A 172 -17.88 -11.76 5.72
CA GLN A 172 -17.13 -11.25 4.56
C GLN A 172 -15.61 -11.44 4.76
N VAL A 173 -15.10 -11.19 5.95
CA VAL A 173 -13.68 -11.45 6.29
C VAL A 173 -13.33 -12.93 6.13
N THR A 174 -14.18 -13.85 6.62
CA THR A 174 -13.97 -15.29 6.48
C THR A 174 -13.99 -15.73 5.02
N GLU A 175 -14.94 -15.23 4.21
CA GLU A 175 -15.03 -15.53 2.79
C GLU A 175 -13.81 -14.99 2.02
N ALA A 176 -13.34 -13.78 2.37
CA ALA A 176 -12.15 -13.18 1.76
C ALA A 176 -10.89 -13.97 2.09
N LEU A 177 -10.72 -14.38 3.36
CA LEU A 177 -9.60 -15.23 3.78
C LEU A 177 -9.58 -16.56 3.01
N ALA A 178 -10.71 -17.27 2.94
CA ALA A 178 -10.81 -18.52 2.19
C ALA A 178 -10.39 -18.34 0.73
N LYS A 179 -10.82 -17.27 0.08
CA LYS A 179 -10.47 -16.96 -1.30
C LYS A 179 -8.97 -16.70 -1.48
N VAL A 180 -8.34 -15.95 -0.57
CA VAL A 180 -6.90 -15.68 -0.61
C VAL A 180 -6.11 -16.97 -0.41
N GLN A 181 -6.53 -17.85 0.49
CA GLN A 181 -5.91 -19.15 0.74
C GLN A 181 -6.00 -20.08 -0.48
N ASP A 182 -7.14 -20.11 -1.18
CA ASP A 182 -7.31 -20.86 -2.43
C ASP A 182 -6.36 -20.34 -3.54
N GLN A 183 -6.19 -19.03 -3.64
CA GLN A 183 -5.25 -18.42 -4.59
C GLN A 183 -3.80 -18.79 -4.26
N LEU A 184 -3.40 -18.77 -2.98
CA LEU A 184 -2.07 -19.19 -2.51
C LEU A 184 -1.80 -20.67 -2.85
N GLY A 185 -2.74 -21.56 -2.59
CA GLY A 185 -2.62 -22.98 -2.95
C GLY A 185 -2.46 -23.21 -4.45
N SER A 186 -3.16 -22.42 -5.27
CA SER A 186 -3.05 -22.48 -6.74
C SER A 186 -1.72 -21.94 -7.25
N SER A 187 -1.17 -20.91 -6.60
CA SER A 187 0.12 -20.30 -6.97
C SER A 187 1.30 -21.22 -6.64
N GLN A 188 1.25 -21.93 -5.51
CA GLN A 188 2.29 -22.90 -5.11
C GLN A 188 2.38 -24.10 -6.05
N ASN A 189 1.26 -24.57 -6.59
CA ASN A 189 1.23 -25.67 -7.54
C ASN A 189 1.82 -25.31 -8.92
N ARG A 190 1.83 -24.04 -9.30
CA ARG A 190 2.43 -23.54 -10.58
C ARG A 190 3.95 -23.38 -10.52
N ILE A 191 4.55 -23.34 -9.34
CA ILE A 191 6.01 -23.17 -9.16
C ILE A 191 6.69 -24.56 -9.05
N GLY A 192 5.92 -25.63 -8.85
CA GLY A 192 6.41 -27.01 -8.69
C GLY A 192 6.46 -27.84 -9.97
N ASP A 193 5.97 -27.31 -11.09
CA ASP A 193 6.06 -27.89 -12.45
C ASP A 193 7.11 -27.15 -13.30
#